data_52d0ac6268408acf5c4e5e3efc1bfa93
#
_entry.id   52d0ac6268408acf5c4e5e3efc1bfa93
#
_cell.length_a   1.000
_cell.length_b   1.000
_cell.length_c   1.000
_cell.angle_alpha   90.00
_cell.angle_beta   90.00
_cell.angle_gamma   90.00
#
_symmetry.space_group_name_H-M   'P 1'
#
loop_
_entity.id
_entity.type
_entity.pdbx_description
1 polymer ?
#
loop_
_entity_poly.entity_id
_entity_poly.type
_entity_poly.pdbx_seq_one_letter_code
_entity_poly.pdbx_strand_id
1 'polypeptide(L)'
;FEQQQIHHCINCAAYTGVDKAESEKEKAFLINADAAGNLAAICKAHQTQFIHISTDYVFDGTSSTPYKEEDRISPINVYGASKLRGEELVFNNNSSAVIIRTS
;
A
#
# COMPACT_ATOMS: atom_id res chain seq x y z
N PHE A 1 18.86 -4.36 -6.59
CA PHE A 1 18.71 -5.77 -6.14
C PHE A 1 19.74 -6.69 -6.76
N GLU A 2 20.06 -6.52 -8.04
CA GLU A 2 20.96 -7.45 -8.74
C GLU A 2 22.42 -7.33 -8.32
N GLN A 3 22.87 -6.14 -7.92
CA GLN A 3 24.25 -5.88 -7.56
C GLN A 3 24.54 -6.01 -6.07
N GLN A 4 23.50 -6.06 -5.25
CA GLN A 4 23.62 -6.15 -3.80
C GLN A 4 22.60 -7.15 -3.27
N GLN A 5 22.99 -7.85 -2.23
CA GLN A 5 22.07 -8.75 -1.55
C GLN A 5 21.26 -7.96 -0.54
N ILE A 6 19.95 -7.77 -0.83
CA ILE A 6 19.04 -7.04 0.02
C ILE A 6 18.12 -8.05 0.70
N HIS A 7 18.06 -8.01 2.04
CA HIS A 7 17.25 -8.95 2.82
C HIS A 7 15.87 -8.40 3.14
N HIS A 8 15.76 -7.07 3.29
CA HIS A 8 14.51 -6.40 3.63
C HIS A 8 14.33 -5.16 2.77
N CYS A 9 13.10 -4.93 2.34
CA CYS A 9 12.72 -3.71 1.61
C CYS A 9 11.48 -3.13 2.26
N ILE A 10 11.55 -1.87 2.68
CA ILE A 10 10.41 -1.15 3.27
C ILE A 10 9.97 -0.09 2.28
N ASN A 11 8.73 -0.20 1.79
CA ASN A 11 8.18 0.78 0.86
C ASN A 11 7.41 1.86 1.60
N CYS A 12 8.02 3.04 1.70
CA CYS A 12 7.39 4.23 2.26
C CYS A 12 7.01 5.23 1.17
N ALA A 13 7.28 4.94 -0.09
CA ALA A 13 6.94 5.82 -1.20
C ALA A 13 5.44 5.83 -1.42
N ALA A 14 4.86 7.02 -1.53
CA ALA A 14 3.42 7.15 -1.71
C ALA A 14 3.07 8.54 -2.26
N TYR A 15 1.93 8.62 -2.95
CA TYR A 15 1.27 9.88 -3.26
C TYR A 15 0.38 10.21 -2.08
N THR A 16 0.75 11.18 -1.28
CA THR A 16 0.11 11.44 0.03
C THR A 16 -0.85 12.63 0.05
N GLY A 17 -0.99 13.34 -1.06
CA GLY A 17 -1.91 14.48 -1.13
C GLY A 17 -3.36 13.99 -1.21
N VAL A 18 -4.03 13.86 -0.08
CA VAL A 18 -5.38 13.30 0.00
C VAL A 18 -6.36 14.09 -0.86
N ASP A 19 -6.37 15.42 -0.70
CA ASP A 19 -7.29 16.28 -1.49
C ASP A 19 -6.88 16.34 -2.95
N LYS A 20 -5.59 16.41 -3.23
CA LYS A 20 -5.08 16.50 -4.59
C LYS A 20 -5.28 15.20 -5.37
N ALA A 21 -5.32 14.07 -4.69
CA ALA A 21 -5.57 12.77 -5.31
C ALA A 21 -6.93 12.73 -5.99
N GLU A 22 -7.92 13.48 -5.50
CA GLU A 22 -9.25 13.55 -6.12
C GLU A 22 -9.19 14.10 -7.54
N SER A 23 -8.25 15.00 -7.83
CA SER A 23 -8.04 15.57 -9.17
C SER A 23 -6.92 14.89 -9.94
N GLU A 24 -6.10 14.07 -9.30
CA GLU A 24 -4.99 13.35 -9.91
C GLU A 24 -5.10 11.85 -9.69
N LYS A 25 -6.27 11.30 -9.94
CA LYS A 25 -6.61 9.90 -9.65
C LYS A 25 -5.63 8.90 -10.30
N GLU A 26 -5.32 9.09 -11.58
CA GLU A 26 -4.43 8.17 -12.29
C GLU A 26 -3.04 8.14 -11.67
N LYS A 27 -2.52 9.30 -11.30
CA LYS A 27 -1.20 9.43 -10.67
C LYS A 27 -1.19 8.77 -9.29
N ALA A 28 -2.26 8.98 -8.51
CA ALA A 28 -2.38 8.36 -7.18
C ALA A 28 -2.37 6.84 -7.29
N PHE A 29 -3.14 6.27 -8.22
CA PHE A 29 -3.18 4.82 -8.42
C PHE A 29 -1.87 4.27 -8.97
N LEU A 30 -1.21 5.01 -9.87
CA LEU A 30 0.08 4.57 -10.40
C LEU A 30 1.13 4.43 -9.29
N ILE A 31 1.22 5.42 -8.41
CA ILE A 31 2.22 5.43 -7.34
C ILE A 31 1.81 4.51 -6.18
N ASN A 32 0.56 4.60 -5.72
CA ASN A 32 0.12 3.89 -4.53
C ASN A 32 -0.25 2.43 -4.79
N ALA A 33 -0.60 2.09 -6.00
CA ALA A 33 -1.02 0.74 -6.35
C ALA A 33 -0.03 0.02 -7.27
N ASP A 34 0.12 0.49 -8.50
CA ASP A 34 0.90 -0.24 -9.52
C ASP A 34 2.37 -0.36 -9.13
N ALA A 35 2.98 0.73 -8.68
CA ALA A 35 4.39 0.72 -8.29
C ALA A 35 4.62 -0.18 -7.06
N ALA A 36 3.71 -0.15 -6.10
CA ALA A 36 3.81 -1.01 -4.91
C ALA A 36 3.73 -2.49 -5.28
N GLY A 37 2.80 -2.85 -6.17
CA GLY A 37 2.66 -4.22 -6.66
C GLY A 37 3.89 -4.70 -7.42
N ASN A 38 4.46 -3.84 -8.26
CA ASN A 38 5.69 -4.17 -9.00
C ASN A 38 6.86 -4.39 -8.06
N LEU A 39 6.99 -3.54 -7.05
CA LEU A 39 8.08 -3.69 -6.06
C LEU A 39 7.92 -4.98 -5.25
N ALA A 40 6.69 -5.34 -4.90
CA ALA A 40 6.41 -6.59 -4.20
C ALA A 40 6.84 -7.81 -5.04
N ALA A 41 6.56 -7.79 -6.34
CA ALA A 41 6.96 -8.86 -7.25
C ALA A 41 8.48 -8.98 -7.35
N ILE A 42 9.18 -7.84 -7.43
CA ILE A 42 10.64 -7.82 -7.48
C ILE A 42 11.22 -8.42 -6.19
N CYS A 43 10.68 -8.03 -5.05
CA CYS A 43 11.14 -8.56 -3.77
C CYS A 43 10.95 -10.08 -3.68
N LYS A 44 9.83 -10.58 -4.18
CA LYS A 44 9.58 -12.02 -4.21
C LYS A 44 10.60 -12.74 -5.07
N ALA A 45 10.91 -12.20 -6.25
CA ALA A 45 11.87 -12.80 -7.19
C ALA A 45 13.28 -12.85 -6.59
N HIS A 46 13.64 -11.90 -5.74
CA HIS A 46 14.97 -11.81 -5.11
C HIS A 46 14.98 -12.35 -3.68
N GLN A 47 13.88 -12.96 -3.22
CA GLN A 47 13.78 -13.52 -1.87
C GLN A 47 14.03 -12.46 -0.79
N THR A 48 13.59 -11.22 -1.06
CA THR A 48 13.69 -10.08 -0.14
C THR A 48 12.36 -9.96 0.61
N GLN A 49 12.42 -9.83 1.94
CA GLN A 49 11.21 -9.57 2.73
C GLN A 49 10.68 -8.18 2.39
N PHE A 50 9.41 -8.09 2.01
CA PHE A 50 8.79 -6.83 1.63
C PHE A 50 7.84 -6.36 2.73
N ILE A 51 8.04 -5.12 3.16
CA ILE A 51 7.18 -4.45 4.14
C ILE A 51 6.60 -3.21 3.46
N HIS A 52 5.28 -3.13 3.37
CA HIS A 52 4.58 -2.04 2.70
C HIS A 52 3.82 -1.22 3.73
N ILE A 53 4.04 0.10 3.70
CA ILE A 53 3.34 1.03 4.60
C ILE A 53 2.07 1.50 3.91
N SER A 54 0.94 1.21 4.51
CA SER A 54 -0.37 1.62 4.03
C SER A 54 -0.99 2.62 5.02
N THR A 55 -2.30 2.78 4.97
CA THR A 55 -3.00 3.84 5.68
C THR A 55 -4.30 3.33 6.29
N ASP A 56 -4.75 3.97 7.37
CA ASP A 56 -6.08 3.72 7.92
C ASP A 56 -7.19 4.33 7.05
N TYR A 57 -6.86 5.12 6.03
CA TYR A 57 -7.84 5.66 5.06
C TYR A 57 -8.48 4.56 4.20
N VAL A 58 -8.07 3.31 4.33
CA VAL A 58 -8.80 2.17 3.74
C VAL A 58 -10.12 1.91 4.47
N PHE A 59 -10.28 2.44 5.69
CA PHE A 59 -11.53 2.43 6.43
C PHE A 59 -12.34 3.70 6.14
N ASP A 60 -13.62 3.69 6.51
CA ASP A 60 -14.51 4.82 6.20
C ASP A 60 -14.37 6.02 7.14
N GLY A 61 -13.63 5.89 8.22
CA GLY A 61 -13.39 6.98 9.17
C GLY A 61 -14.53 7.25 10.15
N THR A 62 -15.55 6.38 10.22
CA THR A 62 -16.71 6.61 11.06
C THR A 62 -16.59 5.99 12.44
N SER A 63 -15.58 5.21 12.72
CA SER A 63 -15.39 4.56 14.03
C SER A 63 -14.87 5.56 15.06
N SER A 64 -15.45 5.51 16.26
CA SER A 64 -15.01 6.31 17.41
C SER A 64 -13.87 5.62 18.19
N THR A 65 -13.53 4.41 17.82
CA THR A 65 -12.43 3.64 18.44
C THR A 65 -11.37 3.34 17.39
N PRO A 66 -10.12 3.03 17.78
CA PRO A 66 -9.10 2.66 16.82
C PRO A 66 -9.53 1.46 15.98
N TYR A 67 -9.18 1.48 14.68
CA TYR A 67 -9.49 0.39 13.76
C TYR A 67 -8.59 -0.82 14.03
N LYS A 68 -9.14 -2.00 13.78
CA LYS A 68 -8.44 -3.28 13.82
C LYS A 68 -8.26 -3.80 12.42
N GLU A 69 -7.34 -4.75 12.25
CA GLU A 69 -7.04 -5.35 10.95
C GLU A 69 -8.25 -6.00 10.30
N GLU A 70 -9.13 -6.60 11.11
CA GLU A 70 -10.34 -7.28 10.63
C GLU A 70 -11.53 -6.35 10.43
N ASP A 71 -11.41 -5.04 10.74
CA ASP A 71 -12.50 -4.10 10.55
C ASP A 71 -12.83 -3.95 9.07
N ARG A 72 -14.08 -3.61 8.77
CA ARG A 72 -14.58 -3.50 7.41
C ARG A 72 -13.81 -2.43 6.64
N ILE A 73 -13.28 -2.79 5.46
CA ILE A 73 -12.58 -1.90 4.56
C ILE A 73 -13.60 -1.16 3.71
N SER A 74 -13.56 0.17 3.75
CA SER A 74 -14.49 1.02 3.01
C SER A 74 -13.89 2.42 2.79
N PRO A 75 -12.94 2.58 1.84
CA PRO A 75 -12.33 3.89 1.61
C PRO A 75 -13.33 4.86 1.01
N ILE A 76 -13.30 6.12 1.48
CA ILE A 76 -14.23 7.17 1.06
C ILE A 76 -13.58 8.20 0.12
N ASN A 77 -12.30 8.08 -0.16
CA ASN A 77 -11.60 9.01 -1.07
C ASN A 77 -10.64 8.26 -1.99
N VAL A 78 -10.14 8.97 -3.00
CA VAL A 78 -9.22 8.40 -3.99
C VAL A 78 -7.91 7.95 -3.33
N TYR A 79 -7.39 8.72 -2.38
CA TYR A 79 -6.17 8.33 -1.67
C TYR A 79 -6.34 6.96 -1.00
N GLY A 80 -7.39 6.81 -0.21
CA GLY A 80 -7.68 5.54 0.46
C GLY A 80 -7.90 4.40 -0.51
N ALA A 81 -8.65 4.64 -1.59
CA ALA A 81 -8.90 3.63 -2.62
C ALA A 81 -7.61 3.20 -3.32
N SER A 82 -6.72 4.14 -3.64
CA SER A 82 -5.45 3.83 -4.28
C SER A 82 -4.52 3.03 -3.36
N LYS A 83 -4.50 3.34 -2.08
CA LYS A 83 -3.71 2.60 -1.10
C LYS A 83 -4.27 1.19 -0.89
N LEU A 84 -5.60 1.05 -0.86
CA LEU A 84 -6.22 -0.28 -0.77
C LEU A 84 -5.87 -1.14 -1.98
N ARG A 85 -5.95 -0.55 -3.19
CA ARG A 85 -5.56 -1.28 -4.40
C ARG A 85 -4.09 -1.71 -4.34
N GLY A 86 -3.24 -0.86 -3.77
CA GLY A 86 -1.84 -1.19 -3.53
C GLY A 86 -1.68 -2.41 -2.64
N GLU A 87 -2.44 -2.47 -1.54
CA GLU A 87 -2.41 -3.64 -0.65
C GLU A 87 -2.80 -4.92 -1.40
N GLU A 88 -3.86 -4.85 -2.22
CA GLU A 88 -4.32 -6.00 -3.01
C GLU A 88 -3.25 -6.49 -3.98
N LEU A 89 -2.63 -5.56 -4.72
CA LEU A 89 -1.58 -5.90 -5.68
C LEU A 89 -0.33 -6.44 -5.00
N VAL A 90 0.03 -5.90 -3.84
CA VAL A 90 1.17 -6.40 -3.06
C VAL A 90 0.94 -7.85 -2.67
N PHE A 91 -0.22 -8.18 -2.09
CA PHE A 91 -0.50 -9.56 -1.69
C PHE A 91 -0.65 -10.51 -2.88
N ASN A 92 -1.23 -10.05 -3.98
CA ASN A 92 -1.35 -10.87 -5.19
C ASN A 92 0.03 -11.23 -5.77
N ASN A 93 0.98 -10.30 -5.68
CA ASN A 93 2.32 -10.50 -6.23
C ASN A 93 3.31 -11.09 -5.23
N ASN A 94 3.03 -10.99 -3.93
CA ASN A 94 3.91 -11.47 -2.88
C ASN A 94 3.12 -11.75 -1.60
N SER A 95 2.61 -12.98 -1.46
CA SER A 95 1.77 -13.36 -0.33
C SER A 95 2.50 -13.37 1.01
N SER A 96 3.83 -13.31 1.02
CA SER A 96 4.60 -13.24 2.27
C SER A 96 4.95 -11.82 2.68
N ALA A 97 4.47 -10.81 1.94
CA ALA A 97 4.67 -9.41 2.31
C ALA A 97 3.93 -9.07 3.60
N VAL A 98 4.48 -8.10 4.34
CA VAL A 98 3.84 -7.53 5.53
C VAL A 98 3.30 -6.15 5.18
N ILE A 99 2.04 -5.88 5.50
CA ILE A 99 1.42 -4.58 5.30
C ILE A 99 1.11 -3.96 6.66
N ILE A 100 1.60 -2.73 6.86
CA ILE A 100 1.37 -1.97 8.09
C ILE A 100 0.49 -0.77 7.73
N ARG A 101 -0.70 -0.72 8.31
CA ARG A 101 -1.60 0.43 8.18
C ARG A 101 -1.33 1.39 9.32
N THR A 102 -1.13 2.65 8.99
CA THR A 102 -0.82 3.69 9.97
C THR A 102 -1.67 4.92 9.71
N SER A 103 -1.85 5.74 10.72
CA SER A 103 -2.60 7.00 10.59
C SER A 103 -1.79 8.09 9.90
#